data_d6b49b82b5c4a9fa3cf6338d1dc8e65f
#
_entry.id   d6b49b82b5c4a9fa3cf6338d1dc8e65f
#
_cell.length_a   1.000
_cell.length_b   1.000
_cell.length_c   1.000
_cell.angle_alpha   90.00
_cell.angle_beta   90.00
_cell.angle_gamma   90.00
#
_symmetry.space_group_name_H-M   'P 1'
#
loop_
_entity.id
_entity.type
_entity.pdbx_description
1 polymer ?
#
loop_
_entity_poly.entity_id
_entity_poly.type
_entity_poly.pdbx_seq_one_letter_code
_entity_poly.pdbx_strand_id
1 'polypeptide(L)'
;MEKEAKGKVNTVQIQYYQSPCGNLILGSFENKLCMCDWVVSEERRAAIDKRIQKALNAQYAIENSEVITQTISQLDEYFSRQRTTFDIPLLLVGTEFQKSVWNELLNIPYGTTISYAQLSQRLDNPKAIRAVASSNGANSISILIPC
;
A
#
# COMPACT_ATOMS: atom_id res chain seq x y z
N MET A 1 -19.89 -19.38 18.90
CA MET A 1 -20.03 -18.73 18.90
C MET A 1 -20.02 -17.29 18.72
N GLU A 2 -20.97 -16.65 19.21
CA GLU A 2 -20.94 -15.29 19.15
C GLU A 2 -19.82 -14.70 19.80
N LYS A 3 -19.38 -15.23 20.87
CA LYS A 3 -18.27 -14.78 21.59
C LYS A 3 -17.07 -14.85 20.72
N GLU A 4 -16.92 -15.89 19.95
CA GLU A 4 -15.80 -16.00 19.09
C GLU A 4 -15.86 -14.92 18.04
N ALA A 5 -17.01 -14.66 17.50
CA ALA A 5 -17.15 -13.66 16.49
C ALA A 5 -16.80 -12.29 17.04
N LYS A 6 -17.19 -11.98 18.29
CA LYS A 6 -16.87 -10.70 18.85
C LYS A 6 -15.43 -10.58 19.19
N GLY A 7 -14.83 -11.60 19.74
CA GLY A 7 -13.46 -11.56 20.14
C GLY A 7 -12.48 -11.87 19.04
N LYS A 8 -12.99 -12.27 17.89
CA LYS A 8 -12.11 -12.70 16.85
C LYS A 8 -11.42 -11.54 16.18
N VAL A 9 -10.12 -11.65 16.00
CA VAL A 9 -9.31 -10.66 15.32
C VAL A 9 -8.94 -11.22 13.96
N ASN A 10 -9.09 -10.40 12.93
CA ASN A 10 -8.74 -10.80 11.58
C ASN A 10 -7.23 -10.89 11.45
N THR A 11 -6.76 -11.48 10.40
CA THR A 11 -5.34 -11.67 10.15
C THR A 11 -4.90 -11.00 8.87
N VAL A 12 -3.83 -10.22 8.95
CA VAL A 12 -3.12 -9.72 7.78
C VAL A 12 -1.91 -10.62 7.65
N GLN A 13 -1.79 -11.31 6.51
CA GLN A 13 -0.62 -12.14 6.24
C GLN A 13 0.52 -11.22 5.84
N ILE A 14 1.70 -11.41 6.38
CA ILE A 14 2.86 -10.60 6.02
C ILE A 14 4.04 -11.46 5.59
N GLN A 15 4.84 -10.93 4.68
CA GLN A 15 6.10 -11.52 4.27
C GLN A 15 7.08 -10.39 3.99
N TYR A 16 8.36 -10.69 4.07
CA TYR A 16 9.39 -9.71 3.76
C TYR A 16 10.00 -10.04 2.40
N TYR A 17 10.36 -9.01 1.66
CA TYR A 17 10.93 -9.15 0.33
C TYR A 17 12.20 -8.32 0.24
N GLN A 18 13.31 -8.95 -0.15
CA GLN A 18 14.57 -8.24 -0.32
C GLN A 18 14.69 -7.80 -1.76
N SER A 19 14.62 -6.49 -2.00
CA SER A 19 14.79 -5.95 -3.35
C SER A 19 16.20 -5.41 -3.50
N PRO A 20 16.63 -5.13 -4.73
CA PRO A 20 17.93 -4.48 -4.97
C PRO A 20 18.03 -3.10 -4.31
N CYS A 21 16.91 -2.46 -4.00
CA CYS A 21 16.86 -1.13 -3.43
C CYS A 21 16.55 -1.11 -1.93
N GLY A 22 16.38 -2.26 -1.30
CA GLY A 22 16.07 -2.34 0.13
C GLY A 22 15.00 -3.37 0.42
N ASN A 23 14.68 -3.53 1.70
CA ASN A 23 13.69 -4.50 2.14
C ASN A 23 12.30 -3.90 2.15
N LEU A 24 11.33 -4.71 1.72
CA LEU A 24 9.94 -4.35 1.75
C LEU A 24 9.18 -5.32 2.66
N ILE A 25 8.12 -4.83 3.30
CA ILE A 25 7.20 -5.70 4.01
C ILE A 25 5.92 -5.72 3.16
N LEU A 26 5.45 -6.93 2.85
CA LEU A 26 4.26 -7.14 2.05
C LEU A 26 3.15 -7.62 2.96
N GLY A 27 1.94 -7.11 2.79
CA GLY A 27 0.81 -7.53 3.59
C GLY A 27 -0.42 -7.75 2.75
N SER A 28 -1.18 -8.78 3.06
CA SER A 28 -2.42 -9.08 2.37
C SER A 28 -3.56 -9.32 3.36
N PHE A 29 -4.76 -8.99 2.92
CA PHE A 29 -5.97 -9.21 3.70
C PHE A 29 -7.07 -9.62 2.74
N GLU A 30 -7.66 -10.77 2.99
CA GLU A 30 -8.70 -11.32 2.13
C GLU A 30 -8.24 -11.39 0.66
N ASN A 31 -7.00 -11.81 0.49
CA ASN A 31 -6.36 -11.99 -0.81
C ASN A 31 -6.28 -10.71 -1.64
N LYS A 32 -6.11 -9.58 -0.96
CA LYS A 32 -5.82 -8.30 -1.60
C LYS A 32 -4.59 -7.72 -0.94
N LEU A 33 -3.75 -7.05 -1.69
CA LEU A 33 -2.54 -6.46 -1.14
C LEU A 33 -2.88 -5.15 -0.45
N CYS A 34 -2.60 -5.04 0.83
CA CYS A 34 -2.87 -3.83 1.60
C CYS A 34 -1.58 -3.12 2.03
N MET A 35 -0.43 -3.73 1.82
CA MET A 35 0.84 -3.17 2.22
C MET A 35 1.96 -3.67 1.33
N CYS A 36 2.84 -2.76 0.91
CA CYS A 36 4.09 -3.07 0.22
C CYS A 36 4.97 -1.87 0.52
N ASP A 37 5.62 -1.87 1.70
CA ASP A 37 6.25 -0.66 2.19
C ASP A 37 7.70 -0.91 2.55
N TRP A 38 8.53 0.14 2.41
CA TRP A 38 9.94 0.05 2.70
C TRP A 38 10.16 -0.06 4.21
N VAL A 39 11.05 -0.94 4.61
CA VAL A 39 11.38 -1.13 6.02
C VAL A 39 12.56 -0.22 6.31
N VAL A 40 12.30 1.06 6.57
CA VAL A 40 13.36 2.06 6.76
C VAL A 40 13.27 2.86 8.07
N SER A 41 12.09 3.03 8.63
CA SER A 41 11.90 3.83 9.82
C SER A 41 10.92 3.16 10.75
N GLU A 42 11.31 3.02 12.02
CA GLU A 42 10.44 2.39 13.00
C GLU A 42 9.22 3.25 13.28
N GLU A 43 9.38 4.57 13.30
CA GLU A 43 8.26 5.47 13.55
C GLU A 43 7.23 5.39 12.44
N ARG A 44 7.69 5.43 11.19
CA ARG A 44 6.80 5.32 10.05
C ARG A 44 6.13 3.95 10.04
N ARG A 45 6.92 2.90 10.35
CA ARG A 45 6.40 1.53 10.36
C ARG A 45 5.30 1.40 11.41
N ALA A 46 5.51 1.94 12.60
CA ALA A 46 4.54 1.88 13.68
C ALA A 46 3.24 2.62 13.31
N ALA A 47 3.35 3.77 12.67
CA ALA A 47 2.18 4.55 12.27
C ALA A 47 1.34 3.81 11.22
N ILE A 48 1.99 3.22 10.23
CA ILE A 48 1.30 2.48 9.17
C ILE A 48 0.67 1.21 9.74
N ASP A 49 1.41 0.49 10.58
CA ASP A 49 0.91 -0.74 11.18
C ASP A 49 -0.32 -0.46 12.04
N LYS A 50 -0.28 0.61 12.83
CA LYS A 50 -1.40 0.98 13.67
C LYS A 50 -2.63 1.29 12.83
N ARG A 51 -2.44 2.03 11.74
CA ARG A 51 -3.54 2.38 10.85
C ARG A 51 -4.18 1.14 10.22
N ILE A 52 -3.36 0.25 9.69
CA ILE A 52 -3.86 -0.96 9.03
C ILE A 52 -4.52 -1.89 10.02
N GLN A 53 -3.87 -2.15 11.15
CA GLN A 53 -4.40 -3.06 12.15
C GLN A 53 -5.70 -2.58 12.75
N LYS A 54 -5.81 -1.27 12.98
CA LYS A 54 -7.01 -0.70 13.54
C LYS A 54 -8.16 -0.72 12.53
N ALA A 55 -7.89 -0.31 11.30
CA ALA A 55 -8.94 -0.24 10.27
C ALA A 55 -9.49 -1.62 9.93
N LEU A 56 -8.65 -2.64 9.94
CA LEU A 56 -9.06 -4.00 9.58
C LEU A 56 -9.39 -4.87 10.79
N ASN A 57 -9.19 -4.33 12.00
CA ASN A 57 -9.32 -5.08 13.24
C ASN A 57 -8.52 -6.38 13.10
N ALA A 58 -7.24 -6.26 12.79
CA ALA A 58 -6.41 -7.39 12.39
C ALA A 58 -5.07 -7.40 13.12
N GLN A 59 -4.50 -8.57 13.22
CA GLN A 59 -3.15 -8.76 13.70
C GLN A 59 -2.33 -9.32 12.54
N TYR A 60 -1.03 -9.11 12.59
CA TYR A 60 -0.13 -9.64 11.58
C TYR A 60 0.26 -11.07 11.89
N ALA A 61 0.36 -11.90 10.88
CA ALA A 61 0.90 -13.23 10.99
C ALA A 61 1.84 -13.46 9.81
N ILE A 62 2.99 -14.06 10.07
CA ILE A 62 3.94 -14.36 9.00
C ILE A 62 3.43 -15.62 8.30
N GLU A 63 2.71 -15.40 7.22
CA GLU A 63 2.09 -16.45 6.44
C GLU A 63 2.13 -16.02 4.99
N ASN A 64 2.12 -16.97 4.09
CA ASN A 64 2.04 -16.63 2.68
C ASN A 64 0.58 -16.54 2.24
N SER A 65 0.34 -15.92 1.11
CA SER A 65 -0.98 -15.89 0.47
C SER A 65 -0.77 -15.87 -1.02
N GLU A 66 -1.82 -16.14 -1.75
CA GLU A 66 -1.75 -16.18 -3.21
C GLU A 66 -1.37 -14.81 -3.75
N VAL A 67 -1.97 -13.74 -3.21
CA VAL A 67 -1.67 -12.39 -3.69
C VAL A 67 -0.24 -11.97 -3.32
N ILE A 68 0.27 -12.40 -2.19
CA ILE A 68 1.67 -12.11 -1.83
C ILE A 68 2.61 -12.83 -2.81
N THR A 69 2.33 -14.08 -3.12
CA THR A 69 3.14 -14.84 -4.06
C THR A 69 3.13 -14.18 -5.44
N GLN A 70 1.97 -13.69 -5.90
CA GLN A 70 1.87 -12.99 -7.16
C GLN A 70 2.65 -11.67 -7.10
N THR A 71 2.56 -10.96 -5.99
CA THR A 71 3.26 -9.69 -5.80
C THR A 71 4.78 -9.89 -5.87
N ILE A 72 5.28 -10.91 -5.20
CA ILE A 72 6.71 -11.21 -5.21
C ILE A 72 7.17 -11.50 -6.65
N SER A 73 6.42 -12.30 -7.37
CA SER A 73 6.75 -12.63 -8.75
C SER A 73 6.79 -11.37 -9.62
N GLN A 74 5.82 -10.47 -9.46
CA GLN A 74 5.77 -9.24 -10.25
C GLN A 74 6.84 -8.24 -9.81
N LEU A 75 7.20 -8.21 -8.53
CA LEU A 75 8.30 -7.35 -8.07
C LEU A 75 9.63 -7.85 -8.66
N ASP A 76 9.83 -9.18 -8.73
CA ASP A 76 11.03 -9.73 -9.34
C ASP A 76 11.12 -9.30 -10.81
N GLU A 77 10.00 -9.33 -11.52
CA GLU A 77 9.96 -8.89 -12.91
C GLU A 77 10.19 -7.39 -13.03
N TYR A 78 9.65 -6.61 -12.10
CA TYR A 78 9.81 -5.17 -12.10
C TYR A 78 11.29 -4.80 -11.89
N PHE A 79 11.94 -5.40 -10.92
CA PHE A 79 13.34 -5.08 -10.64
C PHE A 79 14.30 -5.64 -11.69
N SER A 80 13.90 -6.65 -12.46
CA SER A 80 14.69 -7.13 -13.58
C SER A 80 14.32 -6.45 -14.90
N ARG A 81 13.49 -5.39 -14.83
CA ARG A 81 13.09 -4.57 -15.98
C ARG A 81 12.25 -5.33 -17.00
N GLN A 82 11.52 -6.34 -16.56
CA GLN A 82 10.64 -7.09 -17.42
C GLN A 82 9.19 -6.63 -17.30
N ARG A 83 8.92 -5.70 -16.37
CA ARG A 83 7.58 -5.24 -16.09
C ARG A 83 7.60 -3.79 -15.61
N THR A 84 6.64 -2.98 -16.05
CA THR A 84 6.48 -1.61 -15.57
C THR A 84 5.12 -1.38 -14.93
N THR A 85 4.18 -2.32 -15.07
CA THR A 85 2.85 -2.21 -14.48
C THR A 85 2.56 -3.44 -13.65
N PHE A 86 1.61 -3.35 -12.74
CA PHE A 86 1.27 -4.45 -11.84
C PHE A 86 -0.19 -4.84 -12.00
N ASP A 87 -0.46 -6.14 -11.86
CA ASP A 87 -1.81 -6.68 -11.98
C ASP A 87 -2.10 -7.40 -10.65
N ILE A 88 -2.25 -6.63 -9.60
CA ILE A 88 -2.45 -7.14 -8.23
C ILE A 88 -3.68 -6.45 -7.64
N PRO A 89 -4.63 -7.20 -7.09
CA PRO A 89 -5.77 -6.56 -6.42
C PRO A 89 -5.31 -5.86 -5.16
N LEU A 90 -5.69 -4.61 -5.01
CA LEU A 90 -5.26 -3.77 -3.89
C LEU A 90 -6.41 -3.48 -2.94
N LEU A 91 -6.08 -3.41 -1.66
CA LEU A 91 -6.99 -2.94 -0.63
C LEU A 91 -6.37 -1.68 -0.04
N LEU A 92 -6.97 -0.53 -0.33
CA LEU A 92 -6.46 0.75 0.16
C LEU A 92 -7.02 1.01 1.56
N VAL A 93 -6.13 1.24 2.51
CA VAL A 93 -6.50 1.45 3.91
C VAL A 93 -6.12 2.86 4.30
N GLY A 94 -7.10 3.71 4.47
CA GLY A 94 -6.90 5.12 4.82
C GLY A 94 -8.20 5.89 4.80
N THR A 95 -8.12 7.21 4.90
CA THR A 95 -9.29 8.06 4.83
C THR A 95 -9.80 8.12 3.39
N GLU A 96 -11.01 8.61 3.22
CA GLU A 96 -11.58 8.74 1.87
C GLU A 96 -10.73 9.67 1.03
N PHE A 97 -10.21 10.75 1.61
CA PHE A 97 -9.35 11.66 0.88
C PHE A 97 -8.04 10.98 0.48
N GLN A 98 -7.40 10.24 1.39
CA GLN A 98 -6.18 9.51 1.09
C GLN A 98 -6.41 8.51 -0.05
N LYS A 99 -7.52 7.78 0.00
CA LYS A 99 -7.84 6.80 -1.04
C LYS A 99 -8.03 7.50 -2.38
N SER A 100 -8.64 8.68 -2.40
CA SER A 100 -8.83 9.43 -3.65
C SER A 100 -7.50 9.84 -4.26
N VAL A 101 -6.55 10.24 -3.41
CA VAL A 101 -5.19 10.60 -3.87
C VAL A 101 -4.50 9.37 -4.45
N TRP A 102 -4.54 8.25 -3.73
CA TRP A 102 -3.88 7.04 -4.18
C TRP A 102 -4.49 6.48 -5.47
N ASN A 103 -5.82 6.55 -5.61
CA ASN A 103 -6.48 6.12 -6.83
C ASN A 103 -6.06 7.00 -8.02
N GLU A 104 -5.89 8.30 -7.79
CA GLU A 104 -5.45 9.19 -8.86
C GLU A 104 -3.99 8.88 -9.24
N LEU A 105 -3.16 8.55 -8.26
CA LEU A 105 -1.76 8.17 -8.53
C LEU A 105 -1.68 6.91 -9.38
N LEU A 106 -2.62 5.98 -9.21
CA LEU A 106 -2.65 4.76 -10.00
C LEU A 106 -2.89 5.05 -11.49
N ASN A 107 -3.42 6.22 -11.82
CA ASN A 107 -3.69 6.60 -13.20
C ASN A 107 -2.49 7.28 -13.87
N ILE A 108 -1.38 7.46 -13.15
CA ILE A 108 -0.20 8.10 -13.70
C ILE A 108 0.67 7.04 -14.37
N PRO A 109 0.97 7.18 -15.67
CA PRO A 109 1.76 6.17 -16.37
C PRO A 109 3.18 6.08 -15.84
N TYR A 110 3.79 4.91 -15.95
CA TYR A 110 5.17 4.68 -15.57
C TYR A 110 6.07 5.68 -16.28
N GLY A 111 7.01 6.24 -15.55
CA GLY A 111 7.97 7.20 -16.12
C GLY A 111 7.45 8.61 -16.23
N THR A 112 6.19 8.86 -15.85
CA THR A 112 5.60 10.19 -15.89
C THR A 112 5.67 10.80 -14.50
N THR A 113 5.94 12.10 -14.41
CA THR A 113 5.92 12.80 -13.13
C THR A 113 4.77 13.80 -13.11
N ILE A 114 4.29 14.12 -11.93
CA ILE A 114 3.22 15.08 -11.74
C ILE A 114 3.48 15.82 -10.44
N SER A 115 3.22 17.12 -10.43
CA SER A 115 3.39 17.91 -9.20
C SER A 115 2.19 17.72 -8.29
N TYR A 116 2.36 18.04 -7.00
CA TYR A 116 1.25 17.99 -6.05
C TYR A 116 0.15 18.97 -6.45
N ALA A 117 0.53 20.12 -7.04
CA ALA A 117 -0.45 21.08 -7.51
C ALA A 117 -1.29 20.51 -8.64
N GLN A 118 -0.65 19.84 -9.59
CA GLN A 118 -1.36 19.19 -10.70
C GLN A 118 -2.27 18.07 -10.18
N LEU A 119 -1.79 17.31 -9.22
CA LEU A 119 -2.57 16.22 -8.63
C LEU A 119 -3.79 16.78 -7.90
N SER A 120 -3.61 17.91 -7.20
CA SER A 120 -4.72 18.58 -6.51
C SER A 120 -5.78 19.05 -7.49
N GLN A 121 -5.36 19.52 -8.66
CA GLN A 121 -6.29 19.94 -9.69
C GLN A 121 -7.06 18.75 -10.26
N ARG A 122 -6.42 17.62 -10.44
CA ARG A 122 -7.09 16.41 -10.93
C ARG A 122 -8.16 15.93 -9.95
N LEU A 123 -7.95 16.21 -8.65
CA LEU A 123 -8.89 15.84 -7.61
C LEU A 123 -9.97 16.91 -7.40
N ASP A 124 -9.99 17.94 -8.26
CA ASP A 124 -10.94 19.03 -8.19
C ASP A 124 -10.82 19.79 -6.86
N ASN A 125 -9.64 19.86 -6.31
CA ASN A 125 -9.39 20.51 -5.04
C ASN A 125 -8.02 21.21 -5.08
N PRO A 126 -7.91 22.31 -5.84
CA PRO A 126 -6.61 22.95 -6.07
C PRO A 126 -5.95 23.53 -4.82
N LYS A 127 -6.70 23.67 -3.72
CA LYS A 127 -6.13 24.21 -2.50
C LYS A 127 -5.64 23.12 -1.55
N ALA A 128 -5.73 21.85 -1.94
CA ALA A 128 -5.39 20.73 -1.07
C ALA A 128 -3.95 20.23 -1.24
N ILE A 129 -3.03 21.09 -1.69
CA ILE A 129 -1.67 20.67 -2.00
C ILE A 129 -0.97 19.99 -0.82
N ARG A 130 -1.12 20.57 0.40
CA ARG A 130 -0.49 19.98 1.58
C ARG A 130 -1.11 18.64 1.94
N ALA A 131 -2.44 18.53 1.85
CA ALA A 131 -3.13 17.30 2.16
C ALA A 131 -2.78 16.21 1.14
N VAL A 132 -2.59 16.60 -0.13
CA VAL A 132 -2.17 15.67 -1.18
C VAL A 132 -0.76 15.17 -0.89
N ALA A 133 0.16 16.07 -0.54
CA ALA A 133 1.54 15.68 -0.22
C ALA A 133 1.57 14.75 1.00
N SER A 134 0.78 15.05 2.02
CA SER A 134 0.69 14.21 3.21
C SER A 134 0.13 12.83 2.87
N SER A 135 -0.89 12.76 2.02
CA SER A 135 -1.47 11.49 1.59
C SER A 135 -0.48 10.68 0.77
N ASN A 136 0.33 11.35 -0.06
CA ASN A 136 1.37 10.68 -0.82
C ASN A 136 2.39 10.05 0.13
N GLY A 137 2.78 10.79 1.17
CA GLY A 137 3.73 10.28 2.17
C GLY A 137 3.15 9.14 3.02
N ALA A 138 1.84 9.04 3.14
CA ALA A 138 1.19 7.98 3.90
C ALA A 138 0.91 6.71 3.06
N ASN A 139 1.30 6.71 1.79
CA ASN A 139 1.08 5.56 0.91
C ASN A 139 1.82 4.33 1.46
N SER A 140 1.07 3.28 1.78
CA SER A 140 1.63 2.04 2.31
C SER A 140 1.83 0.97 1.24
N ILE A 141 1.55 1.29 -0.03
CA ILE A 141 1.73 0.36 -1.14
C ILE A 141 2.68 1.02 -2.14
N SER A 142 3.95 1.07 -1.76
CA SER A 142 4.98 1.69 -2.60
C SER A 142 5.18 0.90 -3.88
N ILE A 143 5.70 1.53 -4.89
CA ILE A 143 5.99 0.93 -6.19
C ILE A 143 4.72 0.69 -7.00
N LEU A 144 3.77 -0.08 -6.47
CA LEU A 144 2.52 -0.39 -7.18
C LEU A 144 1.66 0.87 -7.27
N ILE A 145 1.66 1.71 -6.21
CA ILE A 145 1.06 3.03 -6.27
C ILE A 145 2.22 4.01 -6.38
N PRO A 146 2.40 4.67 -7.50
CA PRO A 146 3.57 5.54 -7.71
C PRO A 146 3.52 6.77 -6.81
N CYS A 147 4.69 7.31 -6.51
CA CYS A 147 4.80 8.53 -5.70
C CYS A 147 5.32 9.68 -6.52
#